data_24ae59ef33494bc0fd3eb95099e7f3f7
#
_entry.id   24ae59ef33494bc0fd3eb95099e7f3f7
#
_cell.length_a   1.000
_cell.length_b   1.000
_cell.length_c   1.000
_cell.angle_alpha   90.00
_cell.angle_beta   90.00
_cell.angle_gamma   90.00
#
_symmetry.space_group_name_H-M   'P 1'
#
loop_
_entity.id
_entity.type
_entity.pdbx_description
1 polymer ?
#
loop_
_entity_poly.entity_id
_entity_poly.type
_entity_poly.pdbx_seq_one_letter_code
_entity_poly.pdbx_strand_id
1 'polypeptide(L)'
;EEIAECKGIIVAADKTVDISRFHGKPVCFARVAEGINKPEELINRIESGDVPAFYCENPNEFGNTLDTNESCARKLYKHLMNGVSHMLPFVVAGGIFIAIAYLIDTACGNSGLDGFGTINMFARWFKTIGSYAFNLMLPVLSGFIAMSIADRPGFLVGVVGGLLAVNGATFADPMAQNTIPSGFLGALIAGFAAGYLMRSIERLLKKMPKSISGIKSVLLYP
;
A
#
# COMPACT_ATOMS: atom_id res chain seq x y z
N GLU A 1 24.16 -2.25 28.96
CA GLU A 1 24.20 -2.22 30.43
C GLU A 1 22.97 -1.47 30.98
N GLU A 2 22.61 -0.27 30.53
CA GLU A 2 21.45 0.52 30.99
C GLU A 2 20.10 -0.21 30.87
N ILE A 3 19.89 -1.00 29.79
CA ILE A 3 18.66 -1.77 29.58
C ILE A 3 18.48 -2.87 30.63
N ALA A 4 19.56 -3.40 31.19
CA ALA A 4 19.52 -4.47 32.22
C ALA A 4 19.05 -3.93 33.57
N GLU A 5 19.33 -2.67 33.88
CA GLU A 5 19.06 -2.02 35.16
C GLU A 5 17.70 -1.28 35.21
N CYS A 6 17.07 -1.04 34.02
CA CYS A 6 15.82 -0.31 34.00
C CYS A 6 14.63 -1.12 34.53
N LYS A 7 13.69 -0.44 35.23
CA LYS A 7 12.43 -1.02 35.73
C LYS A 7 11.44 -1.36 34.63
N GLY A 8 11.48 -0.63 33.53
CA GLY A 8 10.62 -0.83 32.37
C GLY A 8 11.02 0.08 31.23
N ILE A 9 10.43 -0.17 30.05
CA ILE A 9 10.79 0.52 28.80
C ILE A 9 9.53 1.11 28.17
N ILE A 10 9.56 2.39 27.81
CA ILE A 10 8.50 3.04 27.05
C ILE A 10 8.98 3.18 25.61
N VAL A 11 8.27 2.59 24.67
CA VAL A 11 8.51 2.72 23.24
C VAL A 11 7.43 3.60 22.65
N ALA A 12 7.73 4.91 22.50
CA ALA A 12 6.84 5.88 21.88
C ALA A 12 7.27 6.11 20.42
N ALA A 13 6.76 5.29 19.50
CA ALA A 13 7.13 5.36 18.08
C ALA A 13 5.95 5.01 17.17
N ASP A 14 5.81 5.76 16.06
CA ASP A 14 4.83 5.49 15.02
C ASP A 14 5.39 4.61 13.89
N LYS A 15 6.68 4.24 13.97
CA LYS A 15 7.35 3.30 13.07
C LYS A 15 7.82 2.07 13.84
N THR A 16 8.00 0.97 13.12
CA THR A 16 8.58 -0.27 13.65
C THR A 16 9.98 -0.01 14.24
N VAL A 17 10.15 -0.32 15.51
CA VAL A 17 11.42 -0.26 16.24
C VAL A 17 11.89 -1.68 16.48
N ASP A 18 13.19 -1.95 16.36
CA ASP A 18 13.76 -3.24 16.74
C ASP A 18 13.74 -3.38 18.28
N ILE A 19 12.80 -4.20 18.73
CA ILE A 19 12.53 -4.45 20.15
C ILE A 19 13.08 -5.79 20.64
N SER A 20 13.79 -6.53 19.80
CA SER A 20 14.39 -7.83 20.13
C SER A 20 15.31 -7.74 21.37
N ARG A 21 15.96 -6.59 21.57
CA ARG A 21 16.84 -6.28 22.69
C ARG A 21 16.13 -6.07 24.04
N PHE A 22 14.80 -5.97 24.05
CA PHE A 22 14.00 -5.71 25.27
C PHE A 22 13.36 -6.97 25.83
N HIS A 23 13.80 -8.15 25.39
CA HIS A 23 13.28 -9.44 25.84
C HIS A 23 13.34 -9.59 27.37
N GLY A 24 12.22 -10.00 27.97
CA GLY A 24 12.10 -10.23 29.42
C GLY A 24 11.88 -8.97 30.27
N LYS A 25 11.77 -7.77 29.67
CA LYS A 25 11.47 -6.53 30.38
C LYS A 25 10.02 -6.09 30.17
N PRO A 26 9.39 -5.38 31.14
CA PRO A 26 8.10 -4.76 30.90
C PRO A 26 8.25 -3.63 29.88
N VAL A 27 7.54 -3.74 28.74
CA VAL A 27 7.58 -2.78 27.65
C VAL A 27 6.21 -2.19 27.43
N CYS A 28 6.08 -0.87 27.62
CA CYS A 28 4.88 -0.12 27.34
C CYS A 28 4.97 0.52 25.95
N PHE A 29 4.09 0.11 25.04
CA PHE A 29 4.00 0.71 23.71
C PHE A 29 3.00 1.87 23.74
N ALA A 30 3.42 3.02 23.22
CA ALA A 30 2.61 4.21 23.09
C ALA A 30 2.82 4.87 21.71
N ARG A 31 1.86 5.67 21.28
CA ARG A 31 2.07 6.54 20.11
C ARG A 31 2.94 7.73 20.50
N VAL A 32 3.64 8.31 19.52
CA VAL A 32 4.44 9.52 19.73
C VAL A 32 3.58 10.63 20.38
N ALA A 33 2.34 10.81 19.91
CA ALA A 33 1.40 11.78 20.48
C ALA A 33 1.03 11.51 21.95
N GLU A 34 0.92 10.26 22.36
CA GLU A 34 0.65 9.86 23.74
C GLU A 34 1.88 10.08 24.61
N GLY A 35 3.07 9.76 24.09
CA GLY A 35 4.35 10.02 24.75
C GLY A 35 4.59 11.51 25.03
N ILE A 36 4.11 12.39 24.15
CA ILE A 36 4.24 13.85 24.30
C ILE A 36 3.16 14.41 25.25
N ASN A 37 1.91 13.99 25.10
CA ASN A 37 0.79 14.59 25.80
C ASN A 37 0.53 13.99 27.20
N LYS A 38 0.94 12.73 27.43
CA LYS A 38 0.63 11.99 28.68
C LYS A 38 1.82 11.18 29.21
N PRO A 39 3.02 11.76 29.35
CA PRO A 39 4.21 11.02 29.78
C PRO A 39 4.06 10.47 31.20
N GLU A 40 3.44 11.21 32.12
CA GLU A 40 3.22 10.79 33.49
C GLU A 40 2.32 9.56 33.61
N GLU A 41 1.28 9.45 32.78
CA GLU A 41 0.39 8.30 32.75
C GLU A 41 1.14 7.03 32.32
N LEU A 42 2.03 7.14 31.34
CA LEU A 42 2.85 6.01 30.86
C LEU A 42 3.90 5.57 31.90
N ILE A 43 4.50 6.51 32.59
CA ILE A 43 5.45 6.22 33.68
C ILE A 43 4.73 5.52 34.81
N ASN A 44 3.59 6.05 35.27
CA ASN A 44 2.79 5.46 36.33
C ASN A 44 2.32 4.05 36.04
N ARG A 45 2.01 3.73 34.78
CA ARG A 45 1.64 2.35 34.33
C ARG A 45 2.81 1.37 34.47
N ILE A 46 4.04 1.81 34.26
CA ILE A 46 5.24 0.98 34.45
C ILE A 46 5.52 0.81 35.92
N GLU A 47 5.40 1.87 36.73
CA GLU A 47 5.66 1.83 38.14
C GLU A 47 4.63 1.01 38.94
N SER A 48 3.37 1.02 38.50
CA SER A 48 2.29 0.20 39.07
C SER A 48 2.39 -1.29 38.70
N GLY A 49 3.29 -1.67 37.79
CA GLY A 49 3.46 -3.06 37.35
C GLY A 49 2.34 -3.58 36.47
N ASP A 50 1.49 -2.71 35.93
CA ASP A 50 0.35 -3.04 35.06
C ASP A 50 0.78 -3.28 33.60
N VAL A 51 2.08 -3.47 33.38
CA VAL A 51 2.65 -3.74 32.03
C VAL A 51 3.23 -5.15 32.01
N PRO A 52 2.73 -6.06 31.17
CA PRO A 52 3.26 -7.41 31.08
C PRO A 52 4.70 -7.43 30.59
N ALA A 53 5.51 -8.36 31.11
CA ALA A 53 6.86 -8.59 30.59
C ALA A 53 6.80 -9.08 29.14
N PHE A 54 7.64 -8.47 28.32
CA PHE A 54 7.69 -8.74 26.90
C PHE A 54 8.54 -9.97 26.59
N TYR A 55 7.94 -11.01 25.98
CA TYR A 55 8.62 -12.19 25.49
C TYR A 55 8.50 -12.26 23.95
N CYS A 56 9.62 -12.11 23.26
CA CYS A 56 9.67 -12.17 21.82
C CYS A 56 9.81 -13.63 21.35
N GLU A 57 8.75 -14.24 20.84
CA GLU A 57 8.80 -15.55 20.15
C GLU A 57 9.17 -15.40 18.67
N ASN A 58 8.87 -14.24 18.04
CA ASN A 58 9.22 -13.96 16.65
C ASN A 58 9.46 -12.45 16.43
N PRO A 59 10.67 -12.02 16.03
CA PRO A 59 10.99 -10.61 15.83
C PRO A 59 10.21 -9.90 14.72
N ASN A 60 9.53 -10.64 13.84
CA ASN A 60 8.79 -10.09 12.70
C ASN A 60 7.29 -9.83 12.95
N GLU A 61 6.76 -10.15 14.13
CA GLU A 61 5.33 -9.95 14.42
C GLU A 61 4.98 -8.56 15.01
N PHE A 62 5.96 -7.74 15.29
CA PHE A 62 5.80 -6.54 16.12
C PHE A 62 5.34 -5.25 15.42
N GLY A 63 5.11 -5.26 14.12
CA GLY A 63 4.43 -4.15 13.45
C GLY A 63 2.95 -3.98 13.82
N ASN A 64 2.35 -4.96 14.51
CA ASN A 64 0.90 -5.07 14.69
C ASN A 64 0.38 -4.89 16.13
N THR A 65 1.21 -4.75 17.16
CA THR A 65 0.73 -4.73 18.56
C THR A 65 0.15 -3.40 19.03
N LEU A 66 0.42 -2.30 18.33
CA LEU A 66 -0.29 -1.03 18.57
C LEU A 66 -1.69 -1.00 17.93
N ASP A 67 -2.03 -2.01 17.13
CA ASP A 67 -3.24 -2.05 16.31
C ASP A 67 -4.43 -2.85 16.90
N THR A 68 -4.33 -3.35 18.12
CA THR A 68 -5.39 -4.21 18.70
C THR A 68 -6.74 -3.52 18.89
N ASN A 69 -6.82 -2.19 18.73
CA ASN A 69 -8.05 -1.40 18.83
C ASN A 69 -8.32 -0.48 17.63
N GLU A 70 -7.64 -0.66 16.49
CA GLU A 70 -7.99 0.12 15.30
C GLU A 70 -9.31 -0.37 14.70
N SER A 71 -10.27 0.56 14.53
CA SER A 71 -11.52 0.25 13.85
C SER A 71 -11.25 -0.21 12.41
N CYS A 72 -12.09 -1.12 11.88
CA CYS A 72 -11.98 -1.60 10.50
C CYS A 72 -11.89 -0.46 9.47
N ALA A 73 -12.62 0.64 9.71
CA ALA A 73 -12.60 1.82 8.87
C ALA A 73 -11.21 2.48 8.81
N ARG A 74 -10.48 2.51 9.94
CA ARG A 74 -9.15 3.10 9.99
C ARG A 74 -8.11 2.26 9.24
N LYS A 75 -8.21 0.93 9.33
CA LYS A 75 -7.37 0.00 8.55
C LYS A 75 -7.62 0.16 7.05
N LEU A 76 -8.90 0.20 6.67
CA LEU A 76 -9.30 0.46 5.29
C LEU A 76 -8.73 1.77 4.76
N TYR A 77 -8.84 2.85 5.54
CA TYR A 77 -8.28 4.16 5.21
C TYR A 77 -6.76 4.12 5.02
N LYS A 78 -6.02 3.43 5.89
CA LYS A 78 -4.55 3.29 5.75
C LYS A 78 -4.17 2.59 4.43
N HIS A 79 -4.85 1.50 4.10
CA HIS A 79 -4.61 0.78 2.84
C HIS A 79 -4.93 1.64 1.62
N LEU A 80 -6.07 2.36 1.67
CA LEU A 80 -6.46 3.29 0.62
C LEU A 80 -5.44 4.42 0.44
N MET A 81 -5.03 5.04 1.54
CA MET A 81 -4.07 6.15 1.51
C MET A 81 -2.70 5.72 0.97
N ASN A 82 -2.27 4.49 1.28
CA ASN A 82 -1.06 3.93 0.69
C ASN A 82 -1.18 3.82 -0.84
N GLY A 83 -2.28 3.30 -1.35
CA GLY A 83 -2.54 3.23 -2.80
C GLY A 83 -2.55 4.61 -3.47
N VAL A 84 -3.29 5.56 -2.90
CA VAL A 84 -3.40 6.93 -3.41
C VAL A 84 -2.05 7.63 -3.44
N SER A 85 -1.24 7.51 -2.39
CA SER A 85 0.08 8.14 -2.31
C SER A 85 1.03 7.68 -3.43
N HIS A 86 0.98 6.41 -3.80
CA HIS A 86 1.80 5.87 -4.89
C HIS A 86 1.22 6.14 -6.28
N MET A 87 -0.08 6.41 -6.39
CA MET A 87 -0.74 6.79 -7.63
C MET A 87 -0.44 8.24 -8.02
N LEU A 88 -0.33 9.16 -7.04
CA LEU A 88 -0.15 10.60 -7.27
C LEU A 88 0.98 10.97 -8.24
N PRO A 89 2.19 10.38 -8.17
CA PRO A 89 3.26 10.68 -9.12
C PRO A 89 2.87 10.42 -10.59
N PHE A 90 2.08 9.39 -10.85
CA PHE A 90 1.62 9.06 -12.21
C PHE A 90 0.63 10.11 -12.74
N VAL A 91 -0.27 10.59 -11.88
CA VAL A 91 -1.21 11.67 -12.21
C VAL A 91 -0.48 12.96 -12.51
N VAL A 92 0.45 13.35 -11.63
CA VAL A 92 1.21 14.60 -11.77
C VAL A 92 2.10 14.56 -13.02
N ALA A 93 2.89 13.51 -13.18
CA ALA A 93 3.77 13.37 -14.35
C ALA A 93 2.96 13.29 -15.65
N GLY A 94 1.90 12.47 -15.68
CA GLY A 94 1.02 12.34 -16.85
C GLY A 94 0.38 13.67 -17.22
N GLY A 95 -0.13 14.42 -16.24
CA GLY A 95 -0.71 15.74 -16.43
C GLY A 95 0.28 16.76 -16.99
N ILE A 96 1.51 16.79 -16.47
CA ILE A 96 2.58 17.67 -16.95
C ILE A 96 2.92 17.35 -18.43
N PHE A 97 3.09 16.08 -18.78
CA PHE A 97 3.39 15.71 -20.16
C PHE A 97 2.27 16.08 -21.14
N ILE A 98 1.00 15.87 -20.73
CA ILE A 98 -0.15 16.28 -21.56
C ILE A 98 -0.21 17.82 -21.69
N ALA A 99 0.04 18.56 -20.61
CA ALA A 99 0.08 20.02 -20.66
C ALA A 99 1.17 20.54 -21.61
N ILE A 100 2.37 19.96 -21.55
CA ILE A 100 3.46 20.29 -22.48
C ILE A 100 3.05 20.02 -23.93
N ALA A 101 2.36 18.92 -24.21
CA ALA A 101 1.87 18.62 -25.56
C ALA A 101 0.95 19.71 -26.10
N TYR A 102 0.03 20.19 -25.27
CA TYR A 102 -0.86 21.29 -25.64
C TYR A 102 -0.11 22.62 -25.81
N LEU A 103 0.88 22.90 -24.96
CA LEU A 103 1.71 24.11 -25.11
C LEU A 103 2.51 24.11 -26.41
N ILE A 104 3.08 22.97 -26.82
CA ILE A 104 3.82 22.85 -28.08
C ILE A 104 2.90 23.14 -29.26
N ASP A 105 1.71 22.54 -29.32
CA ASP A 105 0.77 22.78 -30.42
C ASP A 105 0.26 24.23 -30.42
N THR A 106 0.04 24.84 -29.24
CA THR A 106 -0.30 26.28 -29.15
C THR A 106 0.81 27.16 -29.67
N ALA A 107 2.08 26.90 -29.32
CA ALA A 107 3.24 27.65 -29.79
C ALA A 107 3.43 27.54 -31.30
N CYS A 108 3.02 26.42 -31.91
CA CYS A 108 3.03 26.22 -33.37
C CYS A 108 1.80 26.84 -34.08
N GLY A 109 0.92 27.55 -33.39
CA GLY A 109 -0.26 28.20 -33.99
C GLY A 109 -1.42 27.26 -34.27
N ASN A 110 -1.40 26.02 -33.75
CA ASN A 110 -2.41 24.98 -33.99
C ASN A 110 -3.55 24.98 -32.95
N SER A 111 -3.72 26.06 -32.20
CA SER A 111 -4.76 26.13 -31.18
C SER A 111 -6.15 26.08 -31.78
N GLY A 112 -7.01 25.19 -31.27
CA GLY A 112 -8.41 25.06 -31.71
C GLY A 112 -8.63 24.20 -32.95
N LEU A 113 -7.62 23.57 -33.53
CA LEU A 113 -7.73 22.63 -34.63
C LEU A 113 -8.10 21.24 -34.15
N ASP A 114 -8.75 20.45 -35.02
CA ASP A 114 -9.01 19.03 -34.76
C ASP A 114 -7.70 18.27 -34.52
N GLY A 115 -7.66 17.48 -33.45
CA GLY A 115 -6.44 16.77 -33.05
C GLY A 115 -5.46 17.58 -32.22
N PHE A 116 -5.89 18.70 -31.62
CA PHE A 116 -5.08 19.54 -30.72
C PHE A 116 -4.33 18.73 -29.64
N GLY A 117 -3.07 18.99 -29.50
CA GLY A 117 -2.14 18.21 -28.66
C GLY A 117 -1.51 17.00 -29.37
N THR A 118 -1.84 16.75 -30.66
CA THR A 118 -1.26 15.65 -31.46
C THR A 118 -0.90 16.05 -32.90
N ILE A 119 -1.04 17.32 -33.24
CA ILE A 119 -0.80 17.82 -34.60
C ILE A 119 0.70 17.82 -34.89
N ASN A 120 1.51 18.34 -33.96
CA ASN A 120 2.95 18.30 -34.05
C ASN A 120 3.48 16.92 -33.59
N MET A 121 4.54 16.42 -34.24
CA MET A 121 5.18 15.15 -33.89
C MET A 121 5.66 15.13 -32.42
N PHE A 122 6.27 16.20 -31.94
CA PHE A 122 6.71 16.30 -30.55
C PHE A 122 5.52 16.35 -29.58
N ALA A 123 4.48 17.13 -29.86
CA ALA A 123 3.26 17.16 -29.07
C ALA A 123 2.63 15.78 -28.95
N ARG A 124 2.58 15.02 -30.04
CA ARG A 124 2.06 13.64 -30.07
C ARG A 124 2.85 12.71 -29.14
N TRP A 125 4.20 12.80 -29.13
CA TRP A 125 5.02 12.01 -28.23
C TRP A 125 4.73 12.31 -26.77
N PHE A 126 4.72 13.60 -26.39
CA PHE A 126 4.43 14.01 -25.02
C PHE A 126 3.02 13.60 -24.58
N LYS A 127 2.01 13.79 -25.42
CA LYS A 127 0.64 13.37 -25.14
C LYS A 127 0.52 11.85 -24.98
N THR A 128 1.21 11.08 -25.81
CA THR A 128 1.23 9.62 -25.72
C THR A 128 1.83 9.14 -24.42
N ILE A 129 3.00 9.67 -24.04
CA ILE A 129 3.66 9.33 -22.76
C ILE A 129 2.74 9.68 -21.58
N GLY A 130 2.17 10.89 -21.60
CA GLY A 130 1.26 11.33 -20.54
C GLY A 130 0.00 10.45 -20.45
N SER A 131 -0.56 10.03 -21.57
CA SER A 131 -1.72 9.14 -21.59
C SER A 131 -1.41 7.75 -21.03
N TYR A 132 -0.23 7.19 -21.32
CA TYR A 132 0.20 5.93 -20.70
C TYR A 132 0.37 6.06 -19.19
N ALA A 133 0.95 7.17 -18.70
CA ALA A 133 1.06 7.42 -17.28
C ALA A 133 -0.33 7.49 -16.59
N PHE A 134 -1.29 8.17 -17.22
CA PHE A 134 -2.68 8.20 -16.75
C PHE A 134 -3.35 6.83 -16.75
N ASN A 135 -3.13 6.02 -17.77
CA ASN A 135 -3.70 4.67 -17.85
C ASN A 135 -3.14 3.73 -16.78
N LEU A 136 -1.89 3.95 -16.33
CA LEU A 136 -1.30 3.20 -15.23
C LEU A 136 -1.79 3.62 -13.84
N MET A 137 -2.44 4.77 -13.72
CA MET A 137 -2.90 5.34 -12.46
C MET A 137 -3.77 4.34 -11.65
N LEU A 138 -4.77 3.74 -12.27
CA LEU A 138 -5.71 2.82 -11.62
C LEU A 138 -5.10 1.46 -11.31
N PRO A 139 -4.35 0.82 -12.21
CA PRO A 139 -3.59 -0.39 -11.91
C PRO A 139 -2.59 -0.22 -10.74
N VAL A 140 -1.89 0.92 -10.71
CA VAL A 140 -0.96 1.25 -9.62
C VAL A 140 -1.71 1.43 -8.30
N LEU A 141 -2.82 2.16 -8.28
CA LEU A 141 -3.68 2.30 -7.12
C LEU A 141 -4.07 0.94 -6.54
N SER A 142 -4.64 0.08 -7.38
CA SER A 142 -5.08 -1.26 -7.01
C SER A 142 -3.92 -2.13 -6.51
N GLY A 143 -2.77 -2.08 -7.18
CA GLY A 143 -1.55 -2.81 -6.81
C GLY A 143 -1.03 -2.44 -5.43
N PHE A 144 -0.93 -1.14 -5.13
CA PHE A 144 -0.41 -0.69 -3.83
C PHE A 144 -1.41 -0.86 -2.69
N ILE A 145 -2.72 -0.83 -2.95
CA ILE A 145 -3.73 -1.25 -1.97
C ILE A 145 -3.53 -2.72 -1.63
N ALA A 146 -3.44 -3.60 -2.63
CA ALA A 146 -3.25 -5.03 -2.42
C ALA A 146 -1.89 -5.33 -1.75
N MET A 147 -0.83 -4.62 -2.11
CA MET A 147 0.49 -4.71 -1.47
C MET A 147 0.44 -4.30 0.01
N SER A 148 -0.35 -3.29 0.36
CA SER A 148 -0.53 -2.86 1.75
C SER A 148 -1.24 -3.92 2.62
N ILE A 149 -1.96 -4.88 2.00
CA ILE A 149 -2.71 -5.95 2.69
C ILE A 149 -1.90 -7.25 2.75
N ALA A 150 -1.26 -7.62 1.64
CA ALA A 150 -0.60 -8.92 1.44
C ALA A 150 0.86 -8.80 0.98
N ASP A 151 1.54 -7.72 1.36
CA ASP A 151 2.93 -7.43 1.02
C ASP A 151 3.23 -7.54 -0.49
N ARG A 152 4.48 -7.89 -0.85
CA ARG A 152 4.96 -7.92 -2.24
C ARG A 152 4.12 -8.80 -3.19
N PRO A 153 3.74 -10.04 -2.83
CA PRO A 153 2.95 -10.89 -3.73
C PRO A 153 1.56 -10.32 -4.03
N GLY A 154 1.00 -9.52 -3.13
CA GLY A 154 -0.27 -8.82 -3.35
C GLY A 154 -0.21 -7.80 -4.48
N PHE A 155 0.95 -7.17 -4.70
CA PHE A 155 1.13 -6.13 -5.72
C PHE A 155 0.75 -6.60 -7.12
N LEU A 156 1.30 -7.72 -7.55
CA LEU A 156 1.06 -8.26 -8.89
C LEU A 156 -0.43 -8.54 -9.13
N VAL A 157 -1.07 -9.22 -8.18
CA VAL A 157 -2.49 -9.59 -8.27
C VAL A 157 -3.36 -8.33 -8.28
N GLY A 158 -3.01 -7.32 -7.47
CA GLY A 158 -3.67 -6.04 -7.43
C GLY A 158 -3.56 -5.26 -8.74
N VAL A 159 -2.37 -5.19 -9.34
CA VAL A 159 -2.16 -4.52 -10.65
C VAL A 159 -2.99 -5.18 -11.74
N VAL A 160 -2.99 -6.51 -11.81
CA VAL A 160 -3.81 -7.25 -12.79
C VAL A 160 -5.29 -6.99 -12.56
N GLY A 161 -5.77 -7.02 -11.30
CA GLY A 161 -7.15 -6.69 -10.96
C GLY A 161 -7.54 -5.27 -11.37
N GLY A 162 -6.65 -4.30 -11.16
CA GLY A 162 -6.84 -2.92 -11.60
C GLY A 162 -6.90 -2.77 -13.13
N LEU A 163 -6.06 -3.48 -13.87
CA LEU A 163 -6.10 -3.51 -15.34
C LEU A 163 -7.43 -4.09 -15.85
N LEU A 164 -7.91 -5.18 -15.26
CA LEU A 164 -9.20 -5.76 -15.62
C LEU A 164 -10.35 -4.78 -15.38
N ALA A 165 -10.30 -4.05 -14.26
CA ALA A 165 -11.30 -3.02 -13.94
C ALA A 165 -11.27 -1.84 -14.93
N VAL A 166 -10.10 -1.41 -15.37
CA VAL A 166 -9.93 -0.35 -16.37
C VAL A 166 -10.45 -0.80 -17.75
N ASN A 167 -10.16 -2.02 -18.13
CA ASN A 167 -10.60 -2.57 -19.42
C ASN A 167 -12.09 -2.96 -19.41
N GLY A 168 -12.72 -3.08 -18.24
CA GLY A 168 -14.12 -3.49 -18.10
C GLY A 168 -14.33 -5.00 -18.23
N ALA A 169 -13.30 -5.81 -17.98
CA ALA A 169 -13.41 -7.26 -18.06
C ALA A 169 -14.39 -7.81 -17.00
N THR A 170 -15.27 -8.71 -17.42
CA THR A 170 -16.25 -9.40 -16.56
C THR A 170 -16.13 -10.90 -16.72
N PHE A 171 -16.75 -11.67 -15.84
CA PHE A 171 -16.83 -13.13 -15.97
C PHE A 171 -17.57 -13.58 -17.25
N ALA A 172 -18.54 -12.79 -17.71
CA ALA A 172 -19.32 -13.07 -18.92
C ALA A 172 -18.56 -12.68 -20.19
N ASP A 173 -17.75 -11.60 -20.11
CA ASP A 173 -16.94 -11.10 -21.23
C ASP A 173 -15.50 -10.78 -20.74
N PRO A 174 -14.62 -11.80 -20.71
CA PRO A 174 -13.24 -11.60 -20.25
C PRO A 174 -12.41 -10.70 -21.16
N MET A 175 -12.80 -10.56 -22.44
CA MET A 175 -12.11 -9.72 -23.43
C MET A 175 -12.63 -8.28 -23.45
N ALA A 176 -13.63 -7.97 -22.66
CA ALA A 176 -14.20 -6.63 -22.50
C ALA A 176 -14.66 -5.97 -23.82
N GLN A 177 -15.22 -6.77 -24.74
CA GLN A 177 -15.64 -6.26 -26.05
C GLN A 177 -16.93 -5.44 -25.99
N ASN A 178 -17.83 -5.73 -25.03
CA ASN A 178 -19.14 -5.10 -24.89
C ASN A 178 -19.41 -4.58 -23.47
N THR A 179 -18.39 -4.36 -22.68
CA THR A 179 -18.54 -3.97 -21.27
C THR A 179 -18.10 -2.52 -21.04
N ILE A 180 -18.70 -1.91 -20.04
CA ILE A 180 -18.34 -0.54 -19.62
C ILE A 180 -17.25 -0.66 -18.56
N PRO A 181 -16.11 0.08 -18.70
CA PRO A 181 -15.07 0.13 -17.68
C PRO A 181 -15.64 0.52 -16.33
N SER A 182 -15.32 -0.25 -15.29
CA SER A 182 -15.76 0.06 -13.92
C SER A 182 -14.94 1.21 -13.28
N GLY A 183 -13.88 1.64 -13.93
CA GLY A 183 -13.10 2.82 -13.62
C GLY A 183 -12.45 2.78 -12.23
N PHE A 184 -12.44 3.93 -11.56
CA PHE A 184 -11.79 4.12 -10.27
C PHE A 184 -12.37 3.23 -9.17
N LEU A 185 -13.69 3.15 -9.06
CA LEU A 185 -14.36 2.33 -8.04
C LEU A 185 -14.07 0.85 -8.24
N GLY A 186 -14.09 0.38 -9.50
CA GLY A 186 -13.74 -1.00 -9.83
C GLY A 186 -12.30 -1.34 -9.47
N ALA A 187 -11.35 -0.46 -9.79
CA ALA A 187 -9.94 -0.65 -9.45
C ALA A 187 -9.72 -0.68 -7.92
N LEU A 188 -10.45 0.15 -7.18
CA LEU A 188 -10.38 0.19 -5.73
C LEU A 188 -10.90 -1.12 -5.11
N ILE A 189 -12.06 -1.59 -5.53
CA ILE A 189 -12.65 -2.86 -5.08
C ILE A 189 -11.73 -4.03 -5.47
N ALA A 190 -11.21 -4.03 -6.69
CA ALA A 190 -10.28 -5.04 -7.17
C ALA A 190 -9.00 -5.11 -6.31
N GLY A 191 -8.44 -3.96 -5.91
CA GLY A 191 -7.27 -3.88 -5.05
C GLY A 191 -7.49 -4.51 -3.67
N PHE A 192 -8.60 -4.20 -3.03
CA PHE A 192 -8.97 -4.82 -1.75
C PHE A 192 -9.23 -6.31 -1.90
N ALA A 193 -10.02 -6.70 -2.91
CA ALA A 193 -10.33 -8.12 -3.17
C ALA A 193 -9.06 -8.93 -3.44
N ALA A 194 -8.16 -8.43 -4.30
CA ALA A 194 -6.88 -9.03 -4.61
C ALA A 194 -5.99 -9.20 -3.37
N GLY A 195 -5.90 -8.15 -2.53
CA GLY A 195 -5.10 -8.17 -1.31
C GLY A 195 -5.61 -9.20 -0.29
N TYR A 196 -6.90 -9.23 -0.01
CA TYR A 196 -7.49 -10.22 0.91
C TYR A 196 -7.43 -11.64 0.36
N LEU A 197 -7.64 -11.83 -0.95
CA LEU A 197 -7.53 -13.11 -1.62
C LEU A 197 -6.09 -13.64 -1.50
N MET A 198 -5.10 -12.81 -1.80
CA MET A 198 -3.68 -13.19 -1.70
C MET A 198 -3.29 -13.54 -0.25
N ARG A 199 -3.72 -12.75 0.72
CA ARG A 199 -3.51 -13.04 2.15
C ARG A 199 -4.17 -14.37 2.58
N SER A 200 -5.31 -14.72 2.00
CA SER A 200 -5.97 -16.01 2.24
C SER A 200 -5.17 -17.17 1.65
N ILE A 201 -4.65 -17.00 0.44
CA ILE A 201 -3.76 -17.97 -0.23
C ILE A 201 -2.49 -18.18 0.58
N GLU A 202 -1.86 -17.12 1.07
CA GLU A 202 -0.67 -17.21 1.94
C GLU A 202 -0.92 -18.00 3.21
N ARG A 203 -2.08 -17.79 3.87
CA ARG A 203 -2.47 -18.56 5.06
C ARG A 203 -2.67 -20.04 4.75
N LEU A 204 -3.23 -20.34 3.58
CA LEU A 204 -3.41 -21.72 3.11
C LEU A 204 -2.06 -22.39 2.84
N LEU A 205 -1.13 -21.67 2.18
CA LEU A 205 0.21 -22.15 1.88
C LEU A 205 1.07 -22.36 3.14
N LYS A 206 0.86 -21.56 4.19
CA LYS A 206 1.53 -21.76 5.50
C LYS A 206 1.14 -23.08 6.17
N LYS A 207 -0.03 -23.64 5.88
CA LYS A 207 -0.50 -24.93 6.43
C LYS A 207 -0.02 -26.15 5.64
N MET A 208 0.61 -25.95 4.46
CA MET A 208 1.09 -27.05 3.62
C MET A 208 2.38 -27.70 4.16
N PRO A 209 2.56 -29.03 3.96
CA PRO A 209 3.71 -29.76 4.43
C PRO A 209 5.01 -29.29 3.75
N LYS A 210 6.16 -29.53 4.44
CA LYS A 210 7.50 -29.07 4.06
C LYS A 210 7.99 -29.52 2.66
N SER A 211 7.36 -30.53 2.06
CA SER A 211 7.70 -31.04 0.71
C SER A 211 7.52 -29.98 -0.42
N ILE A 212 6.72 -28.93 -0.18
CA ILE A 212 6.44 -27.87 -1.17
C ILE A 212 7.15 -26.56 -0.81
N SER A 213 8.06 -26.59 0.17
CA SER A 213 8.77 -25.39 0.65
C SER A 213 9.61 -24.69 -0.43
N GLY A 214 10.11 -25.41 -1.43
CA GLY A 214 10.83 -24.81 -2.57
C GLY A 214 9.97 -23.93 -3.46
N ILE A 215 8.71 -24.31 -3.67
CA ILE A 215 7.75 -23.50 -4.45
C ILE A 215 7.35 -22.25 -3.67
N LYS A 216 7.27 -22.35 -2.34
CA LYS A 216 6.94 -21.24 -1.46
C LYS A 216 7.96 -20.09 -1.55
N SER A 217 9.26 -20.41 -1.62
CA SER A 217 10.31 -19.39 -1.74
C SER A 217 10.27 -18.64 -3.07
N VAL A 218 9.91 -19.33 -4.16
CA VAL A 218 9.83 -18.74 -5.50
C VAL A 218 8.52 -17.95 -5.70
N LEU A 219 7.43 -18.36 -5.08
CA LEU A 219 6.11 -17.74 -5.26
C LEU A 219 5.84 -16.58 -4.29
N LEU A 220 6.40 -16.63 -3.08
CA LEU A 220 6.20 -15.63 -2.03
C LEU A 220 7.36 -14.63 -1.89
N TYR A 221 8.57 -15.00 -2.31
CA TYR A 221 9.77 -14.17 -2.21
C TYR A 221 10.55 -14.23 -3.53
N PRO A 222 10.08 -13.52 -4.57
CA PRO A 222 10.94 -13.26 -5.72
C PRO A 222 12.03 -12.27 -5.36
#